data_7acc33e9e5a18f30af5569b918547cd3
#
_entry.id   7acc33e9e5a18f30af5569b918547cd3
#
_cell.length_a   1.000
_cell.length_b   1.000
_cell.length_c   1.000
_cell.angle_alpha   90.00
_cell.angle_beta   90.00
_cell.angle_gamma   90.00
#
_symmetry.space_group_name_H-M   'P 1'
#
loop_
_entity.id
_entity.type
_entity.pdbx_description
1 polymer ?
#
loop_
_entity_poly.entity_id
_entity_poly.type
_entity_poly.pdbx_seq_one_letter_code
_entity_poly.pdbx_strand_id
1 'polypeptide(L)'
;MDIKAFLQPPVMNETKEVVISKRFKGADGKPAPFVIRVIDQETNGKLLKQATKKVKTNGQIVQELDTDKYGKLLVQACVAEPNFKNSEICDYYQTVDPLDVPGRMLTVGEYNRLVSAIKEINELVTSEDEYAAMEEEAKN
;
A
#
# COMPACT_ATOMS: atom_id res chain seq x y z
N MET A 1 9.68 -11.41 -32.44
CA MET A 1 8.92 -10.92 -31.29
C MET A 1 7.58 -10.38 -31.76
N ASP A 2 6.51 -10.77 -31.12
CA ASP A 2 5.17 -10.22 -31.38
C ASP A 2 4.91 -9.07 -30.42
N ILE A 3 5.08 -7.83 -30.89
CA ILE A 3 4.88 -6.64 -30.08
C ILE A 3 3.45 -6.51 -29.54
N LYS A 4 2.48 -7.07 -30.27
CA LYS A 4 1.06 -6.99 -29.87
C LYS A 4 0.79 -7.72 -28.56
N ALA A 5 1.58 -8.75 -28.23
CA ALA A 5 1.47 -9.45 -26.96
C ALA A 5 1.70 -8.53 -25.74
N PHE A 6 2.44 -7.45 -25.94
CA PHE A 6 2.81 -6.51 -24.88
C PHE A 6 1.94 -5.25 -24.85
N LEU A 7 1.01 -5.11 -25.80
CA LEU A 7 0.10 -3.98 -25.86
C LEU A 7 -1.12 -4.22 -24.98
N GLN A 8 -0.87 -4.33 -23.69
CA GLN A 8 -1.90 -4.52 -22.67
C GLN A 8 -2.12 -3.22 -21.90
N PRO A 9 -3.36 -2.88 -21.57
CA PRO A 9 -3.61 -1.66 -20.81
C PRO A 9 -2.96 -1.76 -19.42
N PRO A 10 -2.45 -0.63 -18.88
CA PRO A 10 -1.91 -0.63 -17.51
C PRO A 10 -3.00 -1.04 -16.52
N VAL A 11 -2.62 -1.81 -15.50
CA VAL A 11 -3.50 -2.12 -14.38
C VAL A 11 -3.51 -0.91 -13.46
N MET A 12 -4.66 -0.23 -13.36
CA MET A 12 -4.81 0.97 -12.55
C MET A 12 -6.07 0.87 -11.70
N ASN A 13 -5.91 1.21 -10.42
CA ASN A 13 -7.04 1.32 -9.49
C ASN A 13 -7.89 0.05 -9.34
N GLU A 14 -7.33 -1.11 -9.62
CA GLU A 14 -7.96 -2.37 -9.26
C GLU A 14 -8.08 -2.42 -7.74
N THR A 15 -9.27 -2.72 -7.22
CA THR A 15 -9.57 -2.67 -5.79
C THR A 15 -9.99 -4.04 -5.26
N LYS A 16 -9.82 -4.21 -3.95
CA LYS A 16 -10.25 -5.40 -3.23
C LYS A 16 -10.74 -5.00 -1.84
N GLU A 17 -11.83 -5.61 -1.41
CA GLU A 17 -12.29 -5.47 -0.03
C GLU A 17 -11.55 -6.47 0.87
N VAL A 18 -11.05 -5.99 2.01
CA VAL A 18 -10.39 -6.84 3.00
C VAL A 18 -10.89 -6.50 4.40
N VAL A 19 -11.22 -7.51 5.18
CA VAL A 19 -11.59 -7.33 6.57
C VAL A 19 -10.34 -7.53 7.43
N ILE A 20 -9.87 -6.47 8.06
CA ILE A 20 -8.67 -6.51 8.90
C ILE A 20 -8.97 -6.62 10.39
N SER A 21 -10.22 -6.32 10.78
CA SER A 21 -10.64 -6.39 12.18
C SER A 21 -12.16 -6.48 12.27
N LYS A 22 -12.64 -7.21 13.26
CA LYS A 22 -14.07 -7.29 13.58
C LYS A 22 -14.59 -6.09 14.37
N ARG A 23 -13.71 -5.25 14.92
CA ARG A 23 -14.12 -4.10 15.73
C ARG A 23 -14.61 -2.90 14.93
N PHE A 24 -14.28 -2.84 13.64
CA PHE A 24 -14.85 -1.84 12.74
C PHE A 24 -16.12 -2.41 12.14
N LYS A 25 -17.27 -1.88 12.56
CA LYS A 25 -18.57 -2.40 12.15
C LYS A 25 -19.35 -1.34 11.40
N GLY A 26 -20.02 -1.75 10.33
CA GLY A 26 -20.96 -0.90 9.60
C GLY A 26 -22.28 -0.77 10.34
N ALA A 27 -23.19 0.01 9.76
CA ALA A 27 -24.53 0.23 10.30
C ALA A 27 -25.35 -1.07 10.42
N ASP A 28 -25.01 -2.08 9.60
CA ASP A 28 -25.63 -3.42 9.63
C ASP A 28 -25.09 -4.33 10.74
N GLY A 29 -24.12 -3.87 11.52
CA GLY A 29 -23.46 -4.65 12.57
C GLY A 29 -22.42 -5.65 12.08
N LYS A 30 -22.19 -5.73 10.76
CA LYS A 30 -21.17 -6.61 10.18
C LYS A 30 -19.84 -5.89 10.10
N PRO A 31 -18.71 -6.65 10.09
CA PRO A 31 -17.40 -6.03 9.92
C PRO A 31 -17.35 -5.16 8.66
N ALA A 32 -16.89 -3.92 8.82
CA ALA A 32 -16.69 -3.01 7.71
C ALA A 32 -15.36 -3.34 7.03
N PRO A 33 -15.34 -3.65 5.73
CA PRO A 33 -14.09 -3.94 5.04
C PRO A 33 -13.31 -2.67 4.77
N PHE A 34 -11.99 -2.81 4.74
CA PHE A 34 -11.13 -1.81 4.10
C PHE A 34 -11.13 -2.10 2.61
N VAL A 35 -11.06 -1.05 1.81
CA VAL A 35 -10.92 -1.19 0.35
C VAL A 35 -9.49 -0.79 0.01
N ILE A 36 -8.74 -1.73 -0.55
CA ILE A 36 -7.35 -1.51 -0.96
C ILE A 36 -7.26 -1.51 -2.48
N ARG A 37 -6.20 -0.91 -3.00
CA ARG A 37 -6.02 -0.76 -4.44
C ARG A 37 -4.62 -1.11 -4.90
N VAL A 38 -4.53 -1.46 -6.19
CA VAL A 38 -3.27 -1.57 -6.92
C VAL A 38 -2.81 -0.17 -7.32
N ILE A 39 -1.52 0.09 -7.17
CA ILE A 39 -0.87 1.30 -7.70
C ILE A 39 0.13 0.87 -8.79
N ASP A 40 0.40 1.77 -9.73
CA ASP A 40 1.39 1.50 -10.77
C ASP A 40 2.81 1.89 -10.32
N GLN A 41 3.79 1.51 -11.12
CA GLN A 41 5.19 1.78 -10.82
C GLN A 41 5.49 3.29 -10.81
N GLU A 42 4.83 4.06 -11.66
CA GLU A 42 4.98 5.51 -11.68
C GLU A 42 4.54 6.14 -10.36
N THR A 43 3.38 5.73 -9.83
CA THR A 43 2.89 6.18 -8.53
C THR A 43 3.86 5.77 -7.42
N ASN A 44 4.32 4.53 -7.42
CA ASN A 44 5.30 4.05 -6.44
C ASN A 44 6.60 4.86 -6.49
N GLY A 45 7.06 5.23 -7.69
CA GLY A 45 8.23 6.08 -7.86
C GLY A 45 8.07 7.45 -7.21
N LYS A 46 6.87 8.04 -7.28
CA LYS A 46 6.56 9.30 -6.60
C LYS A 46 6.61 9.15 -5.08
N LEU A 47 6.10 8.04 -4.55
CA LEU A 47 6.17 7.77 -3.11
C LEU A 47 7.61 7.61 -2.64
N LEU A 48 8.44 6.92 -3.41
CA LEU A 48 9.86 6.76 -3.11
C LEU A 48 10.59 8.11 -3.07
N LYS A 49 10.29 9.00 -4.03
CA LYS A 49 10.85 10.35 -4.03
C LYS A 49 10.45 11.14 -2.79
N GLN A 50 9.18 11.08 -2.41
CA GLN A 50 8.68 11.77 -1.22
C GLN A 50 9.34 11.24 0.06
N ALA A 51 9.70 9.97 0.10
CA ALA A 51 10.32 9.34 1.26
C ALA A 51 11.84 9.44 1.27
N THR A 52 12.44 9.93 0.18
CA THR A 52 13.89 10.10 0.09
C THR A 52 14.30 11.44 0.69
N LYS A 53 15.28 11.42 1.57
CA LYS A 53 15.83 12.62 2.20
C LYS A 53 17.33 12.72 1.93
N LYS A 54 17.84 13.94 2.00
CA LYS A 54 19.28 14.20 1.91
C LYS A 54 19.85 14.22 3.32
N VAL A 55 20.88 13.40 3.55
CA VAL A 55 21.60 13.37 4.82
C VAL A 55 23.08 13.67 4.55
N LYS A 56 23.72 14.32 5.53
CA LYS A 56 25.14 14.65 5.44
C LYS A 56 25.93 13.57 6.19
N THR A 57 26.78 12.85 5.45
CA THR A 57 27.61 11.78 5.99
C THR A 57 29.06 12.02 5.57
N ASN A 58 29.96 12.13 6.55
CA ASN A 58 31.39 12.38 6.31
C ASN A 58 31.65 13.59 5.41
N GLY A 59 30.88 14.69 5.61
CA GLY A 59 31.03 15.91 4.82
C GLY A 59 30.40 15.85 3.42
N GLN A 60 29.83 14.70 3.03
CA GLN A 60 29.15 14.54 1.74
C GLN A 60 27.65 14.43 1.92
N ILE A 61 26.91 14.97 0.94
CA ILE A 61 25.44 14.86 0.91
C ILE A 61 25.09 13.56 0.16
N VAL A 62 24.40 12.65 0.84
CA VAL A 62 23.90 11.41 0.26
C VAL A 62 22.38 11.38 0.37
N GLN A 63 21.73 10.67 -0.55
CA GLN A 63 20.29 10.44 -0.51
C GLN A 63 20.03 9.16 0.28
N GLU A 64 19.05 9.22 1.16
CA GLU A 64 18.67 8.09 2.01
C GLU A 64 17.16 7.93 1.99
N LEU A 65 16.70 6.70 1.80
CA LEU A 65 15.28 6.37 1.85
C LEU A 65 14.83 6.25 3.31
N ASP A 66 13.84 7.04 3.68
CA ASP A 66 13.13 6.90 4.95
C ASP A 66 12.09 5.79 4.79
N THR A 67 12.41 4.57 5.21
CA THR A 67 11.56 3.40 5.03
C THR A 67 10.27 3.51 5.82
N ASP A 68 10.29 4.14 6.99
CA ASP A 68 9.09 4.36 7.80
C ASP A 68 8.11 5.29 7.07
N LYS A 69 8.61 6.40 6.54
CA LYS A 69 7.80 7.34 5.76
C LYS A 69 7.26 6.69 4.49
N TYR A 70 8.08 5.91 3.79
CA TYR A 70 7.63 5.18 2.61
C TYR A 70 6.48 4.23 2.93
N GLY A 71 6.58 3.48 4.03
CA GLY A 71 5.51 2.59 4.48
C GLY A 71 4.20 3.32 4.73
N LYS A 72 4.25 4.47 5.40
CA LYS A 72 3.07 5.31 5.64
C LYS A 72 2.45 5.84 4.34
N LEU A 73 3.30 6.30 3.42
CA LEU A 73 2.85 6.78 2.11
C LEU A 73 2.21 5.66 1.29
N LEU A 74 2.79 4.46 1.33
CA LEU A 74 2.25 3.29 0.64
C LEU A 74 0.86 2.92 1.17
N VAL A 75 0.69 2.88 2.48
CA VAL A 75 -0.62 2.61 3.10
C VAL A 75 -1.64 3.66 2.67
N GLN A 76 -1.29 4.95 2.73
CA GLN A 76 -2.19 6.02 2.32
C GLN A 76 -2.58 5.91 0.84
N ALA A 77 -1.63 5.60 -0.03
CA ALA A 77 -1.88 5.48 -1.47
C ALA A 77 -2.74 4.25 -1.80
N CYS A 78 -2.55 3.15 -1.08
CA CYS A 78 -3.18 1.88 -1.39
C CYS A 78 -4.50 1.62 -0.64
N VAL A 79 -4.90 2.48 0.30
CA VAL A 79 -6.19 2.35 1.00
C VAL A 79 -7.16 3.36 0.40
N ALA A 80 -8.16 2.85 -0.33
CA ALA A 80 -9.22 3.67 -0.89
C ALA A 80 -10.28 4.02 0.16
N GLU A 81 -10.60 3.06 1.03
CA GLU A 81 -11.55 3.24 2.13
C GLU A 81 -11.02 2.52 3.38
N PRO A 82 -11.08 3.17 4.56
CA PRO A 82 -11.52 4.54 4.77
C PRO A 82 -10.54 5.56 4.19
N ASN A 83 -11.05 6.76 3.87
CA ASN A 83 -10.20 7.86 3.43
C ASN A 83 -9.55 8.50 4.64
N PHE A 84 -8.25 8.25 4.86
CA PHE A 84 -7.52 8.78 6.01
C PHE A 84 -7.35 10.31 5.98
N LYS A 85 -7.63 10.95 4.84
CA LYS A 85 -7.62 12.42 4.73
C LYS A 85 -8.95 13.04 5.20
N ASN A 86 -9.96 12.22 5.48
CA ASN A 86 -11.23 12.69 5.99
C ASN A 86 -11.02 13.40 7.32
N SER A 87 -11.54 14.64 7.44
CA SER A 87 -11.33 15.48 8.63
C SER A 87 -11.92 14.86 9.89
N GLU A 88 -13.07 14.20 9.78
CA GLU A 88 -13.72 13.55 10.91
C GLU A 88 -12.85 12.41 11.48
N ILE A 89 -12.21 11.64 10.62
CA ILE A 89 -11.29 10.58 11.04
C ILE A 89 -10.04 11.19 11.70
N CYS A 90 -9.45 12.20 11.08
CA CYS A 90 -8.28 12.88 11.65
C CYS A 90 -8.59 13.48 13.02
N ASP A 91 -9.73 14.13 13.17
CA ASP A 91 -10.16 14.71 14.44
C ASP A 91 -10.39 13.64 15.51
N TYR A 92 -11.03 12.54 15.15
CA TYR A 92 -11.28 11.44 16.07
C TYR A 92 -10.00 10.85 16.62
N TYR A 93 -9.00 10.61 15.75
CA TYR A 93 -7.70 10.05 16.15
C TYR A 93 -6.67 11.10 16.55
N GLN A 94 -7.08 12.36 16.66
CA GLN A 94 -6.29 13.48 17.18
C GLN A 94 -4.94 13.63 16.47
N THR A 95 -4.98 13.65 15.14
CA THR A 95 -3.79 13.90 14.34
C THR A 95 -4.09 14.95 13.26
N VAL A 96 -3.12 15.80 12.99
CA VAL A 96 -3.20 16.79 11.91
C VAL A 96 -2.65 16.22 10.60
N ASP A 97 -1.84 15.16 10.66
CA ASP A 97 -1.25 14.54 9.49
C ASP A 97 -1.97 13.23 9.17
N PRO A 98 -2.68 13.15 8.02
CA PRO A 98 -3.37 11.92 7.63
C PRO A 98 -2.46 10.67 7.55
N LEU A 99 -1.16 10.85 7.31
CA LEU A 99 -0.22 9.73 7.30
C LEU A 99 -0.13 9.01 8.66
N ASP A 100 -0.43 9.72 9.74
CA ASP A 100 -0.35 9.17 11.10
C ASP A 100 -1.65 8.50 11.56
N VAL A 101 -2.74 8.61 10.78
CA VAL A 101 -4.03 8.02 11.17
C VAL A 101 -3.95 6.50 11.34
N PRO A 102 -3.40 5.73 10.40
CA PRO A 102 -3.33 4.27 10.58
C PRO A 102 -2.57 3.85 11.84
N GLY A 103 -1.49 4.54 12.18
CA GLY A 103 -0.71 4.25 13.38
C GLY A 103 -1.45 4.51 14.67
N ARG A 104 -2.39 5.44 14.67
CA ARG A 104 -3.24 5.73 15.85
C ARG A 104 -4.51 4.88 15.90
N MET A 105 -5.01 4.52 14.73
CA MET A 105 -6.27 3.79 14.57
C MET A 105 -6.13 2.29 14.82
N LEU A 106 -5.02 1.70 14.37
CA LEU A 106 -4.86 0.26 14.24
C LEU A 106 -3.94 -0.32 15.32
N THR A 107 -4.27 -1.53 15.78
CA THR A 107 -3.35 -2.34 16.57
C THR A 107 -2.22 -2.86 15.68
N VAL A 108 -1.16 -3.38 16.30
CA VAL A 108 -0.04 -3.98 15.56
C VAL A 108 -0.52 -5.07 14.61
N GLY A 109 -1.39 -5.96 15.09
CA GLY A 109 -1.90 -7.06 14.27
C GLY A 109 -2.77 -6.59 13.11
N GLU A 110 -3.63 -5.60 13.36
CA GLU A 110 -4.48 -4.99 12.32
C GLU A 110 -3.64 -4.30 11.25
N TYR A 111 -2.66 -3.52 11.67
CA TYR A 111 -1.75 -2.85 10.75
C TYR A 111 -0.98 -3.84 9.88
N ASN A 112 -0.46 -4.90 10.49
CA ASN A 112 0.27 -5.93 9.77
C ASN A 112 -0.62 -6.66 8.76
N ARG A 113 -1.88 -6.96 9.11
CA ARG A 113 -2.83 -7.56 8.17
C ARG A 113 -3.12 -6.63 6.99
N LEU A 114 -3.28 -5.34 7.25
CA LEU A 114 -3.51 -4.35 6.20
C LEU A 114 -2.31 -4.26 5.25
N VAL A 115 -1.10 -4.14 5.79
CA VAL A 115 0.13 -4.06 5.00
C VAL A 115 0.33 -5.35 4.19
N SER A 116 0.08 -6.51 4.78
CA SER A 116 0.19 -7.79 4.07
C SER A 116 -0.79 -7.86 2.89
N ALA A 117 -2.03 -7.42 3.09
CA ALA A 117 -3.02 -7.39 2.02
C ALA A 117 -2.62 -6.44 0.89
N ILE A 118 -2.07 -5.27 1.24
CA ILE A 118 -1.56 -4.30 0.25
C ILE A 118 -0.42 -4.90 -0.56
N LYS A 119 0.53 -5.56 0.10
CA LYS A 119 1.66 -6.20 -0.57
C LYS A 119 1.20 -7.32 -1.48
N GLU A 120 0.21 -8.09 -1.05
CA GLU A 120 -0.32 -9.20 -1.84
C GLU A 120 -1.01 -8.70 -3.12
N ILE A 121 -1.92 -7.72 -3.02
CA ILE A 121 -2.63 -7.21 -4.20
C ILE A 121 -1.70 -6.51 -5.18
N ASN A 122 -0.64 -5.88 -4.68
CA ASN A 122 0.37 -5.19 -5.50
C ASN A 122 1.51 -6.12 -5.94
N GLU A 123 1.45 -7.40 -5.59
CA GLU A 123 2.48 -8.39 -5.92
C GLU A 123 3.89 -7.97 -5.49
N LEU A 124 3.99 -7.25 -4.37
CA LEU A 124 5.29 -6.82 -3.83
C LEU A 124 6.06 -7.98 -3.20
N VAL A 125 5.35 -9.05 -2.84
CA VAL A 125 5.94 -10.31 -2.37
C VAL A 125 5.29 -11.43 -3.17
N THR A 126 6.07 -12.05 -4.06
CA THR A 126 5.62 -13.20 -4.86
C THR A 126 6.38 -14.43 -4.37
N SER A 127 5.64 -15.53 -4.11
CA SER A 127 6.25 -16.77 -3.65
C SER A 127 7.07 -17.43 -4.78
N GLU A 128 8.07 -18.22 -4.41
CA GLU A 128 8.84 -19.01 -5.37
C GLU A 128 7.95 -19.95 -6.18
N ASP A 129 6.92 -20.50 -5.54
CA ASP A 129 5.96 -21.39 -6.20
C ASP A 129 5.19 -20.67 -7.30
N GLU A 130 4.78 -19.42 -7.08
CA GLU A 130 4.09 -18.62 -8.10
C GLU A 130 5.01 -18.32 -9.29
N TYR A 131 6.28 -17.99 -9.04
CA TYR A 131 7.26 -17.79 -10.09
C TYR A 131 7.52 -19.08 -10.89
N ALA A 132 7.65 -20.19 -10.20
CA ALA A 132 7.84 -21.48 -10.84
C ALA A 132 6.66 -21.85 -11.73
N ALA A 133 5.43 -21.60 -11.27
CA ALA A 133 4.21 -21.83 -12.05
C ALA A 133 4.16 -20.96 -13.32
N MET A 134 4.54 -19.68 -13.21
CA MET A 134 4.60 -18.78 -14.37
C MET A 134 5.66 -19.22 -15.38
N GLU A 135 6.83 -19.63 -14.91
CA GLU A 135 7.89 -20.15 -15.80
C GLU A 135 7.45 -21.42 -16.53
N GLU A 136 6.82 -22.34 -15.82
CA GLU A 136 6.34 -23.58 -16.39
C GLU A 136 5.26 -23.33 -17.46
N GLU A 137 4.34 -22.43 -17.18
CA GLU A 137 3.30 -22.03 -18.14
C GLU A 137 3.91 -21.39 -19.39
N ALA A 138 4.96 -20.59 -19.24
CA ALA A 138 5.66 -19.95 -20.34
C ALA A 138 6.38 -20.97 -21.24
N LYS A 139 6.84 -22.10 -20.70
CA LYS A 139 7.52 -23.15 -21.45
C LYS A 139 6.56 -24.01 -22.27
N ASN A 140 5.32 -24.08 -21.88
CA ASN A 140 4.29 -24.87 -22.55
C ASN A 140 3.54 -24.01 -23.57
#